data_9cde28231074d9eb6a1c026e2fa11d8d
#
_entry.id   9cde28231074d9eb6a1c026e2fa11d8d
#
_cell.length_a   1.000
_cell.length_b   1.000
_cell.length_c   1.000
_cell.angle_alpha   90.00
_cell.angle_beta   90.00
_cell.angle_gamma   90.00
#
_symmetry.space_group_name_H-M   'P 1'
#
loop_
_entity.id
_entity.type
_entity.pdbx_description
1 polymer ?
#
loop_
_entity_poly.entity_id
_entity_poly.type
_entity_poly.pdbx_seq_one_letter_code
_entity_poly.pdbx_strand_id
1 'polypeptide(L)'
;MRKKFILKKLILKIMSNFELTNKEKLMLYGLVKYPQLTDKELSEKLNLKHSTVTSIRHRLKENEYLRKLVIPKLQSMGCEMLVVIYTNFSPLIPLTERVEITGETIEVFDEIFFSVGEQDKGFSLSLSKDYATIGRINDIRTQTFGGRGLLEEEYPNTVVFPFEISKFYRFFDFAPLLRRSFELGSELEVEAEIVDFGSKGEVVFSDTEKNAYCILISYPELSDSDVGRELGVSRHTISRLRRKFEGNNLMSKLNLPNFVQLGFEILVFYHIQFDPRNPPNMEEDEAASLMSDSTVFFASRRFESVMISIYRDYEGYKRDRTKIMQSLKENQWIAKDPMIRSYGLNTMAFIKDFKFAPIASKIVGCDFWVKKLLNI
;
A
#
# COMPACT_ATOMS: atom_id res chain seq x y z
N MET A 1 -10.95 3.51 26.87
CA MET A 1 -10.02 3.25 25.73
C MET A 1 -8.54 3.31 26.08
N ARG A 2 -7.97 4.33 26.76
CA ARG A 2 -6.53 4.46 27.09
C ARG A 2 -5.90 3.23 27.78
N LYS A 3 -6.56 2.61 28.77
CA LYS A 3 -6.00 1.44 29.49
C LYS A 3 -5.84 0.20 28.59
N LYS A 4 -6.77 -0.05 27.64
CA LYS A 4 -6.66 -1.16 26.66
C LYS A 4 -5.52 -0.94 25.69
N PHE A 5 -5.27 0.31 25.29
CA PHE A 5 -4.18 0.67 24.38
C PHE A 5 -2.79 0.51 25.02
N ILE A 6 -2.66 0.93 26.28
CA ILE A 6 -1.41 0.78 27.06
C ILE A 6 -1.13 -0.70 27.34
N LEU A 7 -2.16 -1.47 27.69
CA LEU A 7 -2.03 -2.92 27.92
C LEU A 7 -1.64 -3.66 26.63
N LYS A 8 -2.23 -3.29 25.49
CA LYS A 8 -1.88 -3.85 24.19
C LYS A 8 -0.43 -3.50 23.79
N LYS A 9 0.04 -2.27 24.08
CA LYS A 9 1.45 -1.87 23.88
C LYS A 9 2.42 -2.60 24.82
N LEU A 10 2.03 -2.86 26.06
CA LEU A 10 2.85 -3.60 27.02
C LEU A 10 2.93 -5.09 26.64
N ILE A 11 1.82 -5.68 26.21
CA ILE A 11 1.76 -7.07 25.73
C ILE A 11 2.59 -7.23 24.44
N LEU A 12 2.49 -6.30 23.49
CA LEU A 12 3.32 -6.27 22.28
C LEU A 12 4.81 -6.15 22.62
N LYS A 13 5.19 -5.34 23.61
CA LYS A 13 6.59 -5.21 24.05
C LYS A 13 7.11 -6.45 24.78
N ILE A 14 6.23 -7.22 25.45
CA ILE A 14 6.57 -8.51 26.08
C ILE A 14 6.62 -9.65 25.04
N MET A 15 5.82 -9.55 23.97
CA MET A 15 5.80 -10.53 22.88
C MET A 15 6.92 -10.32 21.84
N SER A 16 7.60 -9.16 21.82
CA SER A 16 8.67 -8.82 20.86
C SER A 16 9.98 -9.62 21.03
N ASN A 17 10.02 -10.61 21.92
CA ASN A 17 11.18 -11.51 22.08
C ASN A 17 11.06 -12.84 21.31
N PHE A 18 10.08 -13.01 20.41
CA PHE A 18 10.04 -14.18 19.52
C PHE A 18 10.72 -13.83 18.19
N GLU A 19 12.01 -14.03 18.17
CA GLU A 19 12.77 -13.97 16.91
C GLU A 19 12.28 -15.09 15.97
N LEU A 20 11.88 -14.71 14.74
CA LEU A 20 11.45 -15.69 13.74
C LEU A 20 12.61 -16.63 13.40
N THR A 21 12.35 -17.93 13.43
CA THR A 21 13.31 -18.94 12.95
C THR A 21 13.53 -18.77 11.43
N ASN A 22 14.64 -19.32 10.91
CA ASN A 22 14.94 -19.23 9.47
C ASN A 22 13.81 -19.82 8.60
N LYS A 23 13.13 -20.88 9.04
CA LYS A 23 11.97 -21.43 8.32
C LYS A 23 10.77 -20.50 8.34
N GLU A 24 10.56 -19.76 9.41
CA GLU A 24 9.48 -18.76 9.50
C GLU A 24 9.79 -17.53 8.67
N LYS A 25 11.04 -17.05 8.66
CA LYS A 25 11.50 -15.97 7.79
C LYS A 25 11.29 -16.34 6.32
N LEU A 26 11.73 -17.54 5.92
CA LEU A 26 11.52 -18.06 4.55
C LEU A 26 10.04 -18.20 4.22
N MET A 27 9.23 -18.71 5.14
CA MET A 27 7.80 -18.86 4.95
C MET A 27 7.08 -17.52 4.84
N LEU A 28 7.43 -16.53 5.69
CA LEU A 28 6.87 -15.18 5.63
C LEU A 28 7.21 -14.50 4.29
N TYR A 29 8.47 -14.61 3.84
CA TYR A 29 8.87 -14.18 2.51
C TYR A 29 8.03 -14.85 1.42
N GLY A 30 7.90 -16.17 1.44
CA GLY A 30 7.13 -16.91 0.45
C GLY A 30 5.65 -16.53 0.42
N LEU A 31 5.04 -16.28 1.58
CA LEU A 31 3.67 -15.80 1.67
C LEU A 31 3.49 -14.41 1.08
N VAL A 32 4.49 -13.54 1.24
CA VAL A 32 4.45 -12.17 0.69
C VAL A 32 4.74 -12.17 -0.81
N LYS A 33 5.71 -12.95 -1.27
CA LYS A 33 6.09 -13.05 -2.69
C LYS A 33 5.04 -13.77 -3.54
N TYR A 34 4.38 -14.79 -2.95
CA TYR A 34 3.44 -15.65 -3.67
C TYR A 34 2.09 -15.73 -2.93
N PRO A 35 1.36 -14.59 -2.79
CA PRO A 35 0.14 -14.53 -1.97
C PRO A 35 -1.01 -15.39 -2.52
N GLN A 36 -0.94 -15.78 -3.80
CA GLN A 36 -1.93 -16.60 -4.49
C GLN A 36 -1.75 -18.10 -4.27
N LEU A 37 -0.53 -18.56 -3.88
CA LEU A 37 -0.22 -19.98 -3.80
C LEU A 37 -0.88 -20.65 -2.59
N THR A 38 -1.31 -21.90 -2.82
CA THR A 38 -1.80 -22.80 -1.77
C THR A 38 -0.64 -23.34 -0.92
N ASP A 39 -0.94 -23.94 0.23
CA ASP A 39 0.09 -24.55 1.10
C ASP A 39 0.89 -25.64 0.37
N LYS A 40 0.25 -26.39 -0.53
CA LYS A 40 0.92 -27.43 -1.32
C LYS A 40 1.94 -26.80 -2.28
N GLU A 41 1.52 -25.81 -3.07
CA GLU A 41 2.39 -25.11 -4.02
C GLU A 41 3.54 -24.39 -3.32
N LEU A 42 3.26 -23.73 -2.16
CA LEU A 42 4.32 -23.11 -1.35
C LEU A 42 5.29 -24.15 -0.79
N SER A 43 4.82 -25.34 -0.38
CA SER A 43 5.70 -26.39 0.12
C SER A 43 6.70 -26.85 -0.94
N GLU A 44 6.24 -26.98 -2.17
CA GLU A 44 7.09 -27.32 -3.33
C GLU A 44 8.05 -26.15 -3.66
N LYS A 45 7.52 -24.91 -3.73
CA LYS A 45 8.31 -23.72 -4.09
C LYS A 45 9.42 -23.39 -3.08
N LEU A 46 9.16 -23.57 -1.78
CA LEU A 46 10.09 -23.25 -0.69
C LEU A 46 10.90 -24.47 -0.21
N ASN A 47 10.70 -25.64 -0.82
CA ASN A 47 11.29 -26.89 -0.40
C ASN A 47 11.07 -27.18 1.11
N LEU A 48 9.84 -27.01 1.58
CA LEU A 48 9.41 -27.27 2.94
C LEU A 48 8.37 -28.40 2.97
N LYS A 49 8.30 -29.16 4.06
CA LYS A 49 7.23 -30.16 4.23
C LYS A 49 5.87 -29.45 4.34
N HIS A 50 4.83 -29.98 3.69
CA HIS A 50 3.48 -29.41 3.70
C HIS A 50 2.95 -29.15 5.12
N SER A 51 3.14 -30.11 6.06
CA SER A 51 2.74 -29.92 7.46
C SER A 51 3.46 -28.76 8.14
N THR A 52 4.74 -28.51 7.78
CA THR A 52 5.51 -27.37 8.27
C THR A 52 4.94 -26.05 7.74
N VAL A 53 4.60 -26.00 6.44
CA VAL A 53 3.99 -24.81 5.80
C VAL A 53 2.68 -24.46 6.49
N THR A 54 1.76 -25.41 6.66
CA THR A 54 0.47 -25.17 7.30
C THR A 54 0.62 -24.71 8.75
N SER A 55 1.51 -25.34 9.53
CA SER A 55 1.77 -24.97 10.93
C SER A 55 2.37 -23.57 11.05
N ILE A 56 3.35 -23.23 10.22
CA ILE A 56 3.98 -21.91 10.25
C ILE A 56 3.00 -20.83 9.78
N ARG A 57 2.22 -21.08 8.70
CA ARG A 57 1.19 -20.13 8.24
C ARG A 57 0.19 -19.79 9.35
N HIS A 58 -0.29 -20.82 10.05
CA HIS A 58 -1.21 -20.63 11.18
C HIS A 58 -0.59 -19.76 12.27
N ARG A 59 0.64 -20.06 12.68
CA ARG A 59 1.35 -19.30 13.71
C ARG A 59 1.65 -17.86 13.31
N LEU A 60 2.08 -17.61 12.06
CA LEU A 60 2.31 -16.26 11.56
C LEU A 60 1.03 -15.44 11.53
N LYS A 61 -0.12 -16.07 11.20
CA LYS A 61 -1.43 -15.43 11.22
C LYS A 61 -1.89 -15.14 12.64
N GLU A 62 -1.84 -16.11 13.54
CA GLU A 62 -2.25 -15.94 14.95
C GLU A 62 -1.43 -14.87 15.68
N ASN A 63 -0.14 -14.78 15.38
CA ASN A 63 0.74 -13.75 15.95
C ASN A 63 0.73 -12.43 15.16
N GLU A 64 -0.20 -12.23 14.24
CA GLU A 64 -0.40 -10.99 13.48
C GLU A 64 0.87 -10.50 12.73
N TYR A 65 1.76 -11.42 12.28
CA TYR A 65 2.94 -11.05 11.48
C TYR A 65 2.59 -10.58 10.07
N LEU A 66 1.41 -10.94 9.59
CA LEU A 66 0.90 -10.48 8.30
C LEU A 66 -0.63 -10.39 8.34
N ARG A 67 -1.18 -9.55 7.49
CA ARG A 67 -2.61 -9.50 7.19
C ARG A 67 -2.85 -9.57 5.69
N LYS A 68 -3.98 -10.16 5.29
CA LYS A 68 -4.37 -10.23 3.89
C LYS A 68 -5.05 -8.96 3.44
N LEU A 69 -4.75 -8.57 2.22
CA LEU A 69 -5.44 -7.52 1.48
C LEU A 69 -5.80 -8.03 0.09
N VAL A 70 -6.81 -7.42 -0.51
CA VAL A 70 -7.12 -7.55 -1.93
C VAL A 70 -7.02 -6.17 -2.54
N ILE A 71 -6.13 -6.04 -3.53
CA ILE A 71 -5.93 -4.81 -4.29
C ILE A 71 -6.85 -4.85 -5.51
N PRO A 72 -7.80 -3.93 -5.66
CA PRO A 72 -8.62 -3.82 -6.87
C PRO A 72 -7.80 -3.22 -8.02
N LYS A 73 -7.94 -3.77 -9.21
CA LYS A 73 -7.35 -3.25 -10.45
C LYS A 73 -8.39 -2.40 -11.17
N LEU A 74 -8.57 -1.16 -10.70
CA LEU A 74 -9.70 -0.31 -11.06
C LEU A 74 -9.56 0.39 -12.42
N GLN A 75 -8.41 0.33 -13.08
CA GLN A 75 -8.21 0.97 -14.39
C GLN A 75 -9.18 0.43 -15.45
N SER A 76 -9.37 -0.89 -15.50
CA SER A 76 -10.32 -1.53 -16.41
C SER A 76 -11.80 -1.22 -16.11
N MET A 77 -12.06 -0.55 -14.97
CA MET A 77 -13.40 -0.13 -14.52
C MET A 77 -13.57 1.40 -14.55
N GLY A 78 -12.69 2.12 -15.25
CA GLY A 78 -12.78 3.57 -15.42
C GLY A 78 -12.06 4.39 -14.38
N CYS A 79 -11.17 3.82 -13.57
CA CYS A 79 -10.22 4.60 -12.77
C CYS A 79 -9.08 5.09 -13.67
N GLU A 80 -8.83 6.40 -13.72
CA GLU A 80 -7.87 6.96 -14.67
C GLU A 80 -6.50 7.27 -14.06
N MET A 81 -6.43 7.45 -12.73
CA MET A 81 -5.20 7.92 -12.11
C MET A 81 -5.00 7.47 -10.67
N LEU A 82 -3.74 7.37 -10.30
CA LEU A 82 -3.28 7.37 -8.92
C LEU A 82 -2.82 8.79 -8.56
N VAL A 83 -3.19 9.25 -7.38
CA VAL A 83 -2.82 10.58 -6.90
C VAL A 83 -2.17 10.49 -5.54
N VAL A 84 -1.07 11.22 -5.39
CA VAL A 84 -0.34 11.37 -4.14
C VAL A 84 -0.51 12.80 -3.66
N ILE A 85 -0.97 12.98 -2.43
CA ILE A 85 -1.10 14.30 -1.82
C ILE A 85 -0.31 14.29 -0.53
N TYR A 86 0.60 15.27 -0.39
CA TYR A 86 1.38 15.43 0.83
C TYR A 86 1.29 16.88 1.34
N THR A 87 1.37 17.03 2.66
CA THR A 87 1.05 18.30 3.34
C THR A 87 2.04 18.53 4.48
N ASN A 88 2.43 19.80 4.67
CA ASN A 88 3.07 20.29 5.89
C ASN A 88 1.99 20.77 6.84
N PHE A 89 2.11 20.37 8.09
CA PHE A 89 1.19 20.77 9.15
C PHE A 89 1.89 21.63 10.18
N SER A 90 1.15 22.56 10.78
CA SER A 90 1.64 23.36 11.88
C SER A 90 2.11 22.48 13.04
N PRO A 91 3.37 22.59 13.48
CA PRO A 91 3.88 21.82 14.61
C PRO A 91 3.28 22.25 15.96
N LEU A 92 2.58 23.38 15.98
CA LEU A 92 1.95 23.92 17.20
C LEU A 92 0.69 23.15 17.61
N ILE A 93 0.07 22.43 16.67
CA ILE A 93 -1.14 21.64 16.94
C ILE A 93 -0.74 20.23 17.36
N PRO A 94 -1.18 19.73 18.51
CA PRO A 94 -0.87 18.37 18.97
C PRO A 94 -1.28 17.29 17.96
N LEU A 95 -0.44 16.26 17.79
CA LEU A 95 -0.69 15.18 16.83
C LEU A 95 -2.07 14.51 17.04
N THR A 96 -2.50 14.35 18.29
CA THR A 96 -3.80 13.75 18.63
C THR A 96 -4.98 14.55 18.10
N GLU A 97 -4.95 15.87 18.26
CA GLU A 97 -5.98 16.79 17.76
C GLU A 97 -5.96 16.82 16.23
N ARG A 98 -4.77 16.93 15.64
CA ARG A 98 -4.62 16.91 14.18
C ARG A 98 -5.12 15.60 13.57
N VAL A 99 -4.80 14.45 14.16
CA VAL A 99 -5.27 13.13 13.68
C VAL A 99 -6.80 13.04 13.76
N GLU A 100 -7.43 13.61 14.77
CA GLU A 100 -8.89 13.66 14.89
C GLU A 100 -9.50 14.47 13.73
N ILE A 101 -9.04 15.71 13.53
CA ILE A 101 -9.54 16.61 12.46
C ILE A 101 -9.24 16.02 11.07
N THR A 102 -8.02 15.56 10.83
CA THR A 102 -7.67 14.96 9.54
C THR A 102 -8.38 13.64 9.31
N GLY A 103 -8.64 12.87 10.37
CA GLY A 103 -9.40 11.62 10.34
C GLY A 103 -10.83 11.86 9.88
N GLU A 104 -11.54 12.80 10.52
CA GLU A 104 -12.91 13.19 10.12
C GLU A 104 -12.97 13.66 8.66
N THR A 105 -12.00 14.48 8.25
CA THR A 105 -11.96 15.02 6.88
C THR A 105 -11.61 13.98 5.83
N ILE A 106 -10.66 13.07 6.11
CA ILE A 106 -10.17 12.09 5.14
C ILE A 106 -11.09 10.87 5.06
N GLU A 107 -11.76 10.49 6.15
CA GLU A 107 -12.61 9.30 6.19
C GLU A 107 -13.77 9.38 5.19
N VAL A 108 -14.28 10.58 4.91
CA VAL A 108 -15.40 10.79 3.97
C VAL A 108 -15.01 10.65 2.49
N PHE A 109 -13.73 10.62 2.15
CA PHE A 109 -13.28 10.49 0.76
C PHE A 109 -13.00 9.04 0.41
N ASP A 110 -13.86 8.43 -0.38
CA ASP A 110 -13.73 7.04 -0.84
C ASP A 110 -12.47 6.81 -1.66
N GLU A 111 -12.00 7.84 -2.38
CA GLU A 111 -10.83 7.80 -3.24
C GLU A 111 -9.53 7.55 -2.48
N ILE A 112 -9.44 8.02 -1.23
CA ILE A 112 -8.24 7.87 -0.42
C ILE A 112 -8.22 6.46 0.20
N PHE A 113 -7.28 5.63 -0.23
CA PHE A 113 -7.12 4.27 0.31
C PHE A 113 -6.00 4.16 1.35
N PHE A 114 -5.03 5.07 1.34
CA PHE A 114 -3.92 5.10 2.27
C PHE A 114 -3.63 6.52 2.72
N SER A 115 -3.46 6.75 4.02
CA SER A 115 -3.10 8.05 4.58
C SER A 115 -2.41 7.89 5.92
N VAL A 116 -1.27 8.56 6.05
CA VAL A 116 -0.44 8.58 7.26
C VAL A 116 0.01 9.98 7.61
N GLY A 117 0.32 10.20 8.88
CA GLY A 117 0.85 11.47 9.34
C GLY A 117 1.67 11.37 10.61
N GLU A 118 2.59 12.32 10.76
CA GLU A 118 3.31 12.64 11.98
C GLU A 118 3.01 14.08 12.42
N GLN A 119 3.74 14.60 13.41
CA GLN A 119 3.48 15.91 14.03
C GLN A 119 3.35 17.05 13.02
N ASP A 120 4.27 17.14 12.05
CA ASP A 120 4.44 18.26 11.14
C ASP A 120 4.16 17.93 9.67
N LYS A 121 3.84 16.67 9.35
CA LYS A 121 3.74 16.22 7.96
C LYS A 121 2.80 15.03 7.80
N GLY A 122 2.30 14.85 6.58
CA GLY A 122 1.51 13.69 6.21
C GLY A 122 1.45 13.51 4.71
N PHE A 123 1.05 12.31 4.28
CA PHE A 123 0.73 12.05 2.89
C PHE A 123 -0.40 11.04 2.76
N SER A 124 -1.05 11.07 1.60
CA SER A 124 -2.12 10.14 1.23
C SER A 124 -1.98 9.68 -0.21
N LEU A 125 -2.48 8.47 -0.47
CA LEU A 125 -2.59 7.88 -1.80
C LEU A 125 -4.06 7.68 -2.12
N SER A 126 -4.44 8.04 -3.33
CA SER A 126 -5.81 8.01 -3.81
C SER A 126 -5.88 7.37 -5.19
N LEU A 127 -7.02 6.75 -5.50
CA LEU A 127 -7.40 6.32 -6.84
C LEU A 127 -8.60 7.16 -7.28
N SER A 128 -8.62 7.63 -8.52
CA SER A 128 -9.72 8.51 -9.01
C SER A 128 -10.09 8.22 -10.46
N LYS A 129 -11.38 8.44 -10.77
CA LYS A 129 -11.89 8.39 -12.13
C LYS A 129 -11.49 9.60 -12.97
N ASP A 130 -11.34 10.77 -12.30
CA ASP A 130 -11.11 12.04 -12.99
C ASP A 130 -10.37 13.04 -12.11
N TYR A 131 -9.81 14.06 -12.75
CA TYR A 131 -9.07 15.12 -12.05
C TYR A 131 -10.00 16.07 -11.30
N ALA A 132 -11.25 16.26 -11.74
CA ALA A 132 -12.19 17.16 -11.08
C ALA A 132 -12.56 16.65 -9.67
N THR A 133 -12.65 15.34 -9.50
CA THR A 133 -12.85 14.71 -8.18
C THR A 133 -11.68 15.02 -7.25
N ILE A 134 -10.45 14.92 -7.74
CA ILE A 134 -9.25 15.26 -6.95
C ILE A 134 -9.20 16.75 -6.61
N GLY A 135 -9.54 17.61 -7.56
CA GLY A 135 -9.66 19.06 -7.31
C GLY A 135 -10.61 19.36 -6.15
N ARG A 136 -11.83 18.79 -6.17
CA ARG A 136 -12.80 18.96 -5.08
C ARG A 136 -12.30 18.43 -3.73
N ILE A 137 -11.62 17.27 -3.72
CA ILE A 137 -11.03 16.73 -2.49
C ILE A 137 -9.98 17.70 -1.94
N ASN A 138 -9.12 18.27 -2.81
CA ASN A 138 -8.11 19.22 -2.40
C ASN A 138 -8.72 20.53 -1.89
N ASP A 139 -9.75 21.06 -2.54
CA ASP A 139 -10.45 22.28 -2.11
C ASP A 139 -11.04 22.08 -0.71
N ILE A 140 -11.74 20.98 -0.46
CA ILE A 140 -12.32 20.65 0.85
C ILE A 140 -11.21 20.49 1.90
N ARG A 141 -10.15 19.78 1.59
CA ARG A 141 -9.01 19.60 2.52
C ARG A 141 -8.34 20.94 2.84
N THR A 142 -8.07 21.76 1.83
CA THR A 142 -7.45 23.08 1.98
C THR A 142 -8.32 23.98 2.82
N GLN A 143 -9.63 24.05 2.54
CA GLN A 143 -10.58 24.84 3.31
C GLN A 143 -10.67 24.37 4.77
N THR A 144 -10.79 23.06 4.99
CA THR A 144 -10.93 22.48 6.35
C THR A 144 -9.64 22.64 7.14
N PHE A 145 -8.50 22.29 6.54
CA PHE A 145 -7.22 22.36 7.24
C PHE A 145 -6.77 23.81 7.45
N GLY A 146 -6.93 24.68 6.43
CA GLY A 146 -6.63 26.10 6.56
C GLY A 146 -7.53 26.79 7.57
N GLY A 147 -8.85 26.55 7.53
CA GLY A 147 -9.81 27.12 8.47
C GLY A 147 -9.62 26.68 9.93
N ARG A 148 -8.98 25.53 10.15
CA ARG A 148 -8.60 25.02 11.48
C ARG A 148 -7.15 25.37 11.86
N GLY A 149 -6.42 26.12 11.04
CA GLY A 149 -5.02 26.48 11.28
C GLY A 149 -4.05 25.32 11.25
N LEU A 150 -4.42 24.19 10.60
CA LEU A 150 -3.58 23.00 10.55
C LEU A 150 -2.43 23.13 9.55
N LEU A 151 -2.58 23.93 8.49
CA LEU A 151 -1.56 24.13 7.47
C LEU A 151 -0.47 25.07 7.99
N GLU A 152 0.79 24.73 7.68
CA GLU A 152 1.92 25.56 8.07
C GLU A 152 1.99 26.84 7.22
N GLU A 153 2.22 26.73 5.92
CA GLU A 153 2.35 27.89 5.02
C GLU A 153 1.80 27.63 3.62
N GLU A 154 1.67 26.39 3.20
CA GLU A 154 1.39 26.02 1.81
C GLU A 154 0.13 25.16 1.66
N TYR A 155 -0.43 25.21 0.47
CA TYR A 155 -1.45 24.27 0.05
C TYR A 155 -0.90 22.83 0.02
N PRO A 156 -1.77 21.81 0.17
CA PRO A 156 -1.37 20.42 -0.06
C PRO A 156 -0.75 20.23 -1.44
N ASN A 157 0.43 19.64 -1.50
CA ASN A 157 1.09 19.32 -2.75
C ASN A 157 0.45 18.08 -3.40
N THR A 158 0.16 18.16 -4.68
CA THR A 158 -0.52 17.08 -5.43
C THR A 158 0.34 16.59 -6.58
N VAL A 159 0.59 15.28 -6.60
CA VAL A 159 1.30 14.59 -7.69
C VAL A 159 0.33 13.60 -8.31
N VAL A 160 0.11 13.71 -9.62
CA VAL A 160 -0.87 12.91 -10.35
C VAL A 160 -0.16 11.96 -11.30
N PHE A 161 -0.51 10.68 -11.23
CA PHE A 161 -0.03 9.63 -12.12
C PHE A 161 -1.21 9.04 -12.91
N PRO A 162 -1.56 9.65 -14.10
CA PRO A 162 -2.50 9.03 -15.01
C PRO A 162 -1.95 7.69 -15.49
N PHE A 163 -2.75 6.63 -15.43
CA PHE A 163 -2.29 5.29 -15.76
C PHE A 163 -1.77 5.14 -17.21
N GLU A 164 -2.34 5.92 -18.15
CA GLU A 164 -1.96 5.87 -19.56
C GLU A 164 -0.52 6.36 -19.86
N ILE A 165 0.01 7.26 -19.03
CA ILE A 165 1.31 7.93 -19.25
C ILE A 165 2.30 7.73 -18.11
N SER A 166 1.95 6.91 -17.13
CA SER A 166 2.79 6.65 -15.95
C SER A 166 3.25 5.20 -15.92
N LYS A 167 4.44 4.97 -15.42
CA LYS A 167 4.99 3.65 -15.16
C LYS A 167 5.01 3.39 -13.66
N PHE A 168 4.62 2.20 -13.26
CA PHE A 168 4.63 1.76 -11.86
C PHE A 168 5.59 0.57 -11.77
N TYR A 169 6.71 0.74 -11.09
CA TYR A 169 7.73 -0.31 -10.96
C TYR A 169 7.51 -1.17 -9.73
N ARG A 170 6.86 -0.61 -8.71
CA ARG A 170 6.40 -1.33 -7.51
C ARG A 170 5.10 -0.72 -7.00
N PHE A 171 4.18 -1.58 -6.62
CA PHE A 171 2.93 -1.19 -5.97
C PHE A 171 2.74 -2.02 -4.71
N PHE A 172 3.41 -1.59 -3.63
CA PHE A 172 3.44 -2.27 -2.34
C PHE A 172 3.98 -3.71 -2.44
N ASP A 173 5.08 -3.89 -3.20
CA ASP A 173 5.84 -5.13 -3.19
C ASP A 173 6.83 -5.13 -2.03
N PHE A 174 6.58 -6.00 -1.05
CA PHE A 174 7.38 -6.13 0.15
C PHE A 174 8.36 -7.32 0.09
N ALA A 175 8.33 -8.12 -0.95
CA ALA A 175 9.16 -9.31 -1.05
C ALA A 175 10.67 -8.99 -1.12
N PRO A 176 11.14 -7.99 -1.92
CA PRO A 176 12.55 -7.62 -1.92
C PRO A 176 13.04 -7.15 -0.54
N LEU A 177 12.22 -6.35 0.16
CA LEU A 177 12.51 -5.86 1.50
C LEU A 177 12.72 -7.01 2.50
N LEU A 178 11.82 -8.00 2.50
CA LEU A 178 11.94 -9.16 3.39
C LEU A 178 13.12 -10.06 3.00
N ARG A 179 13.37 -10.27 1.71
CA ARG A 179 14.52 -11.02 1.22
C ARG A 179 15.82 -10.46 1.79
N ARG A 180 16.05 -9.16 1.61
CA ARG A 180 17.23 -8.47 2.13
C ARG A 180 17.30 -8.53 3.65
N SER A 181 16.20 -8.24 4.34
CA SER A 181 16.17 -8.14 5.80
C SER A 181 16.34 -9.48 6.50
N PHE A 182 15.99 -10.58 5.84
CA PHE A 182 16.13 -11.94 6.37
C PHE A 182 17.39 -12.65 5.82
N GLU A 183 18.20 -11.97 5.01
CA GLU A 183 19.41 -12.51 4.39
C GLU A 183 19.14 -13.81 3.61
N LEU A 184 17.99 -13.86 2.92
CA LEU A 184 17.64 -14.98 2.06
C LEU A 184 18.45 -14.89 0.76
N GLY A 185 19.20 -15.95 0.43
CA GLY A 185 20.22 -15.96 -0.62
C GLY A 185 19.76 -15.52 -2.01
N SER A 186 20.74 -15.33 -2.93
CA SER A 186 20.56 -14.82 -4.30
C SER A 186 19.68 -15.69 -5.20
N GLU A 187 19.50 -16.94 -4.90
CA GLU A 187 18.63 -17.88 -5.65
C GLU A 187 17.15 -17.45 -5.66
N LEU A 188 16.78 -16.51 -4.80
CA LEU A 188 15.42 -15.97 -4.69
C LEU A 188 15.30 -14.58 -5.35
N GLU A 189 16.06 -14.31 -6.41
CA GLU A 189 16.05 -13.01 -7.09
C GLU A 189 14.63 -12.53 -7.40
N VAL A 190 14.43 -11.24 -7.14
CA VAL A 190 13.17 -10.56 -7.41
C VAL A 190 13.36 -9.73 -8.68
N GLU A 191 12.70 -10.13 -9.75
CA GLU A 191 12.62 -9.33 -10.96
C GLU A 191 11.78 -8.07 -10.69
N ALA A 192 12.23 -6.92 -11.18
CA ALA A 192 11.48 -5.68 -11.14
C ALA A 192 10.52 -5.69 -12.35
N GLU A 193 9.31 -6.16 -12.17
CA GLU A 193 8.27 -6.11 -13.20
C GLU A 193 7.48 -4.82 -13.11
N ILE A 194 7.17 -4.21 -14.26
CA ILE A 194 6.22 -3.10 -14.32
C ILE A 194 4.84 -3.63 -13.91
N VAL A 195 4.24 -2.98 -12.94
CA VAL A 195 2.93 -3.34 -12.44
C VAL A 195 1.86 -3.03 -13.47
N ASP A 196 1.19 -4.04 -13.95
CA ASP A 196 0.03 -3.90 -14.81
C ASP A 196 -1.24 -3.64 -13.98
N PHE A 197 -1.87 -2.49 -14.17
CA PHE A 197 -3.16 -2.14 -13.58
C PHE A 197 -4.36 -2.56 -14.46
N GLY A 198 -4.11 -3.24 -15.56
CA GLY A 198 -5.07 -3.60 -16.57
C GLY A 198 -5.16 -2.56 -17.70
N SER A 199 -5.72 -2.95 -18.83
CA SER A 199 -6.01 -2.02 -19.93
C SER A 199 -7.29 -1.24 -19.66
N LYS A 200 -7.36 -0.01 -20.19
CA LYS A 200 -8.60 0.76 -20.19
C LYS A 200 -9.68 -0.04 -20.96
N GLY A 201 -10.75 -0.39 -20.28
CA GLY A 201 -11.85 -1.18 -20.84
C GLY A 201 -13.08 -1.03 -19.96
N GLU A 202 -14.27 -1.18 -20.55
CA GLU A 202 -15.51 -1.22 -19.78
C GLU A 202 -15.79 -2.66 -19.33
N VAL A 203 -15.34 -3.01 -18.14
CA VAL A 203 -15.79 -4.25 -17.50
C VAL A 203 -17.17 -4.00 -16.90
N VAL A 204 -18.18 -4.64 -17.48
CA VAL A 204 -19.55 -4.60 -16.96
C VAL A 204 -19.78 -5.80 -16.05
N PHE A 205 -20.10 -5.53 -14.80
CA PHE A 205 -20.47 -6.54 -13.80
C PHE A 205 -21.98 -6.70 -13.68
N SER A 206 -22.46 -7.92 -13.56
CA SER A 206 -23.81 -8.20 -13.01
C SER A 206 -23.86 -7.81 -11.52
N ASP A 207 -25.06 -7.63 -10.96
CA ASP A 207 -25.20 -7.25 -9.55
C ASP A 207 -24.58 -8.27 -8.59
N THR A 208 -24.65 -9.56 -8.90
CA THR A 208 -23.97 -10.61 -8.12
C THR A 208 -22.44 -10.47 -8.18
N GLU A 209 -21.89 -10.12 -9.35
CA GLU A 209 -20.45 -9.89 -9.52
C GLU A 209 -19.99 -8.63 -8.79
N LYS A 210 -20.73 -7.52 -8.87
CA LYS A 210 -20.45 -6.30 -8.12
C LYS A 210 -20.38 -6.58 -6.62
N ASN A 211 -21.40 -7.22 -6.08
CA ASN A 211 -21.50 -7.56 -4.66
C ASN A 211 -20.36 -8.50 -4.23
N ALA A 212 -20.11 -9.56 -5.00
CA ALA A 212 -19.01 -10.49 -4.71
C ALA A 212 -17.65 -9.78 -4.75
N TYR A 213 -17.40 -8.93 -5.75
CA TYR A 213 -16.16 -8.16 -5.89
C TYR A 213 -15.94 -7.25 -4.66
N CYS A 214 -16.95 -6.50 -4.26
CA CYS A 214 -16.85 -5.58 -3.12
C CYS A 214 -16.63 -6.33 -1.79
N ILE A 215 -17.34 -7.45 -1.55
CA ILE A 215 -17.13 -8.25 -0.34
C ILE A 215 -15.72 -8.84 -0.29
N LEU A 216 -15.21 -9.35 -1.41
CA LEU A 216 -13.88 -9.94 -1.49
C LEU A 216 -12.77 -8.92 -1.20
N ILE A 217 -12.96 -7.66 -1.58
CA ILE A 217 -12.03 -6.57 -1.28
C ILE A 217 -12.17 -6.11 0.18
N SER A 218 -13.41 -5.99 0.67
CA SER A 218 -13.68 -5.50 2.03
C SER A 218 -13.23 -6.49 3.10
N TYR A 219 -13.39 -7.78 2.84
CA TYR A 219 -13.16 -8.87 3.80
C TYR A 219 -12.31 -9.99 3.20
N PRO A 220 -11.02 -9.74 2.97
CA PRO A 220 -10.12 -10.69 2.30
C PRO A 220 -9.91 -12.01 3.08
N GLU A 221 -10.29 -12.03 4.37
CA GLU A 221 -10.19 -13.22 5.22
C GLU A 221 -11.41 -14.15 5.14
N LEU A 222 -12.55 -13.68 4.58
CA LEU A 222 -13.74 -14.51 4.46
C LEU A 222 -13.52 -15.67 3.49
N SER A 223 -14.02 -16.84 3.89
CA SER A 223 -14.04 -18.01 3.00
C SER A 223 -15.10 -17.84 1.90
N ASP A 224 -14.92 -18.55 0.79
CA ASP A 224 -15.92 -18.56 -0.29
C ASP A 224 -17.30 -19.05 0.18
N SER A 225 -17.33 -19.88 1.23
CA SER A 225 -18.58 -20.33 1.86
C SER A 225 -19.28 -19.20 2.63
N ASP A 226 -18.51 -18.38 3.35
CA ASP A 226 -19.06 -17.25 4.10
C ASP A 226 -19.58 -16.17 3.16
N VAL A 227 -18.79 -15.81 2.12
CA VAL A 227 -19.23 -14.87 1.08
C VAL A 227 -20.48 -15.40 0.36
N GLY A 228 -20.52 -16.70 0.05
CA GLY A 228 -21.71 -17.33 -0.57
C GLY A 228 -22.94 -17.22 0.30
N ARG A 229 -22.82 -17.43 1.61
CA ARG A 229 -23.92 -17.30 2.57
C ARG A 229 -24.45 -15.86 2.63
N GLU A 230 -23.55 -14.87 2.67
CA GLU A 230 -23.94 -13.45 2.67
C GLU A 230 -24.70 -13.03 1.40
N LEU A 231 -24.32 -13.59 0.26
CA LEU A 231 -24.92 -13.25 -1.05
C LEU A 231 -26.08 -14.17 -1.46
N GLY A 232 -26.40 -15.20 -0.68
CA GLY A 232 -27.43 -16.17 -1.04
C GLY A 232 -27.05 -17.02 -2.27
N VAL A 233 -25.76 -17.23 -2.52
CA VAL A 233 -25.25 -18.04 -3.64
C VAL A 233 -24.35 -19.18 -3.16
N SER A 234 -24.11 -20.17 -4.03
CA SER A 234 -23.27 -21.31 -3.66
C SER A 234 -21.79 -20.93 -3.49
N ARG A 235 -21.06 -21.66 -2.64
CA ARG A 235 -19.60 -21.58 -2.52
C ARG A 235 -18.93 -21.69 -3.89
N HIS A 236 -19.41 -22.59 -4.76
CA HIS A 236 -18.86 -22.81 -6.09
C HIS A 236 -19.00 -21.57 -6.99
N THR A 237 -20.11 -20.83 -6.86
CA THR A 237 -20.30 -19.56 -7.56
C THR A 237 -19.23 -18.55 -7.15
N ILE A 238 -19.01 -18.37 -5.85
CA ILE A 238 -17.97 -17.44 -5.34
C ILE A 238 -16.57 -17.87 -5.78
N SER A 239 -16.23 -19.14 -5.66
CA SER A 239 -14.93 -19.66 -6.11
C SER A 239 -14.69 -19.43 -7.60
N ARG A 240 -15.73 -19.57 -8.45
CA ARG A 240 -15.67 -19.25 -9.88
C ARG A 240 -15.49 -17.75 -10.12
N LEU A 241 -16.23 -16.90 -9.40
CA LEU A 241 -16.11 -15.45 -9.52
C LEU A 241 -14.72 -14.96 -9.09
N ARG A 242 -14.20 -15.46 -7.95
CA ARG A 242 -12.84 -15.13 -7.51
C ARG A 242 -11.80 -15.47 -8.57
N ARG A 243 -11.86 -16.68 -9.15
CA ARG A 243 -10.97 -17.10 -10.24
C ARG A 243 -11.14 -16.22 -11.49
N LYS A 244 -12.37 -15.84 -11.83
CA LYS A 244 -12.64 -14.91 -12.93
C LYS A 244 -11.99 -13.55 -12.68
N PHE A 245 -12.13 -12.98 -11.48
CA PHE A 245 -11.56 -11.68 -11.16
C PHE A 245 -10.02 -11.70 -11.12
N GLU A 246 -9.43 -12.73 -10.52
CA GLU A 246 -7.97 -12.91 -10.50
C GLU A 246 -7.41 -13.19 -11.90
N GLY A 247 -8.04 -14.08 -12.67
CA GLY A 247 -7.60 -14.47 -14.01
C GLY A 247 -7.73 -13.35 -15.07
N ASN A 248 -8.68 -12.46 -14.89
CA ASN A 248 -8.85 -11.27 -15.74
C ASN A 248 -8.10 -10.03 -15.23
N ASN A 249 -7.18 -10.21 -14.28
CA ASN A 249 -6.41 -9.12 -13.67
C ASN A 249 -7.28 -7.97 -13.10
N LEU A 250 -8.47 -8.29 -12.55
CA LEU A 250 -9.36 -7.30 -11.94
C LEU A 250 -9.06 -7.08 -10.46
N MET A 251 -8.41 -8.02 -9.82
CA MET A 251 -7.92 -7.92 -8.44
C MET A 251 -6.69 -8.79 -8.23
N SER A 252 -5.88 -8.43 -7.24
CA SER A 252 -4.73 -9.21 -6.81
C SER A 252 -4.69 -9.35 -5.29
N LYS A 253 -4.13 -10.47 -4.80
CA LYS A 253 -3.89 -10.68 -3.38
C LYS A 253 -2.60 -10.00 -2.95
N LEU A 254 -2.58 -9.47 -1.74
CA LEU A 254 -1.40 -8.94 -1.08
C LEU A 254 -1.38 -9.44 0.37
N ASN A 255 -0.24 -9.91 0.83
CA ASN A 255 0.01 -10.17 2.25
C ASN A 255 0.89 -9.03 2.78
N LEU A 256 0.31 -8.15 3.61
CA LEU A 256 0.98 -7.01 4.21
C LEU A 256 1.70 -7.44 5.49
N PRO A 257 3.04 -7.35 5.56
CA PRO A 257 3.80 -7.65 6.77
C PRO A 257 3.55 -6.64 7.89
N ASN A 258 3.66 -7.08 9.14
CA ASN A 258 3.68 -6.19 10.28
C ASN A 258 5.11 -5.66 10.50
N PHE A 259 5.43 -4.55 9.88
CA PHE A 259 6.77 -3.98 9.86
C PHE A 259 7.30 -3.66 11.25
N VAL A 260 6.46 -3.11 12.11
CA VAL A 260 6.83 -2.77 13.50
C VAL A 260 7.25 -4.02 14.27
N GLN A 261 6.48 -5.10 14.14
CA GLN A 261 6.79 -6.37 14.81
C GLN A 261 8.03 -7.05 14.24
N LEU A 262 8.34 -6.80 12.96
CA LEU A 262 9.54 -7.29 12.28
C LEU A 262 10.78 -6.42 12.54
N GLY A 263 10.66 -5.35 13.36
CA GLY A 263 11.77 -4.49 13.74
C GLY A 263 12.15 -3.45 12.69
N PHE A 264 11.20 -3.05 11.83
CA PHE A 264 11.40 -1.90 10.96
C PHE A 264 10.98 -0.61 11.68
N GLU A 265 11.73 0.47 11.46
CA GLU A 265 11.57 1.71 12.22
C GLU A 265 11.16 2.90 11.37
N ILE A 266 11.56 2.94 10.08
CA ILE A 266 11.47 4.16 9.27
C ILE A 266 10.75 3.87 7.95
N LEU A 267 9.73 4.68 7.64
CA LEU A 267 9.15 4.82 6.31
C LEU A 267 9.67 6.13 5.72
N VAL A 268 10.12 6.11 4.46
CA VAL A 268 10.61 7.30 3.76
C VAL A 268 9.81 7.49 2.49
N PHE A 269 9.33 8.71 2.34
CA PHE A 269 8.63 9.21 1.16
C PHE A 269 9.55 10.13 0.37
N TYR A 270 9.65 9.93 -0.94
CA TYR A 270 10.41 10.75 -1.87
C TYR A 270 9.47 11.31 -2.93
N HIS A 271 9.59 12.60 -3.23
CA HIS A 271 9.06 13.20 -4.46
C HIS A 271 10.24 13.79 -5.23
N ILE A 272 10.50 13.24 -6.41
CA ILE A 272 11.60 13.60 -7.29
C ILE A 272 11.02 14.38 -8.48
N GLN A 273 11.49 15.59 -8.71
CA GLN A 273 11.17 16.37 -9.89
C GLN A 273 12.40 16.37 -10.80
N PHE A 274 12.25 15.83 -12.01
CA PHE A 274 13.33 15.72 -12.98
C PHE A 274 13.57 17.06 -13.68
N ASP A 275 14.84 17.27 -14.10
CA ASP A 275 15.20 18.43 -14.91
C ASP A 275 14.56 18.32 -16.30
N PRO A 276 13.71 19.28 -16.72
CA PRO A 276 13.05 19.22 -18.02
C PRO A 276 14.02 19.21 -19.22
N ARG A 277 15.26 19.62 -19.01
CA ARG A 277 16.30 19.64 -20.06
C ARG A 277 16.93 18.25 -20.25
N ASN A 278 16.95 17.41 -19.21
CA ASN A 278 17.54 16.07 -19.23
C ASN A 278 16.73 15.09 -18.38
N PRO A 279 15.42 14.88 -18.67
CA PRO A 279 14.62 13.93 -17.90
C PRO A 279 15.01 12.50 -18.26
N PRO A 280 15.01 11.54 -17.29
CA PRO A 280 15.20 10.13 -17.61
C PRO A 280 14.05 9.61 -18.47
N ASN A 281 14.30 8.61 -19.31
CA ASN A 281 13.26 7.91 -20.05
C ASN A 281 12.47 6.95 -19.14
N MET A 282 13.05 6.67 -17.97
CA MET A 282 12.49 5.71 -17.02
C MET A 282 12.27 4.34 -17.66
N GLU A 283 13.30 3.85 -18.36
CA GLU A 283 13.39 2.43 -18.70
C GLU A 283 13.78 1.62 -17.44
N GLU A 284 13.74 0.30 -17.53
CA GLU A 284 13.93 -0.59 -16.38
C GLU A 284 15.27 -0.35 -15.67
N ASP A 285 16.35 -0.16 -16.42
CA ASP A 285 17.71 0.09 -15.86
C ASP A 285 17.79 1.43 -15.11
N GLU A 286 17.19 2.49 -15.67
CA GLU A 286 17.14 3.80 -15.05
C GLU A 286 16.30 3.76 -13.78
N ALA A 287 15.13 3.11 -13.82
CA ALA A 287 14.30 2.91 -12.65
C ALA A 287 15.01 2.06 -11.58
N ALA A 288 15.70 0.99 -11.97
CA ALA A 288 16.47 0.13 -11.09
C ALA A 288 17.60 0.90 -10.38
N SER A 289 18.22 1.89 -11.04
CA SER A 289 19.26 2.73 -10.43
C SER A 289 18.74 3.60 -9.27
N LEU A 290 17.46 3.93 -9.27
CA LEU A 290 16.79 4.70 -8.22
C LEU A 290 16.14 3.83 -7.15
N MET A 291 15.90 2.54 -7.42
CA MET A 291 15.29 1.62 -6.47
C MET A 291 16.30 0.87 -5.61
N SER A 292 15.86 0.40 -4.48
CA SER A 292 16.55 -0.59 -3.66
C SER A 292 15.57 -1.69 -3.24
N ASP A 293 16.07 -2.72 -2.58
CA ASP A 293 15.19 -3.74 -1.95
C ASP A 293 14.24 -3.12 -0.92
N SER A 294 14.60 -1.97 -0.34
CA SER A 294 13.77 -1.24 0.63
C SER A 294 12.62 -0.45 -0.02
N THR A 295 12.65 -0.26 -1.34
CA THR A 295 11.59 0.44 -2.07
C THR A 295 10.36 -0.48 -2.18
N VAL A 296 9.22 -0.03 -1.68
CA VAL A 296 7.98 -0.80 -1.68
C VAL A 296 6.92 -0.24 -2.62
N PHE A 297 7.05 1.03 -2.98
CA PHE A 297 6.21 1.71 -3.96
C PHE A 297 7.09 2.62 -4.83
N PHE A 298 6.88 2.59 -6.14
CA PHE A 298 7.54 3.48 -7.08
C PHE A 298 6.67 3.73 -8.30
N ALA A 299 6.23 4.97 -8.45
CA ALA A 299 5.48 5.48 -9.60
C ALA A 299 6.27 6.61 -10.26
N SER A 300 6.29 6.64 -11.57
CA SER A 300 6.98 7.65 -12.37
C SER A 300 6.19 8.08 -13.59
N ARG A 301 6.32 9.34 -13.93
CA ARG A 301 5.97 9.89 -15.24
C ARG A 301 7.11 10.78 -15.73
N ARG A 302 7.00 11.34 -16.93
CA ARG A 302 8.10 12.02 -17.65
C ARG A 302 8.95 12.95 -16.80
N PHE A 303 8.35 13.74 -15.89
CA PHE A 303 9.08 14.81 -15.19
C PHE A 303 9.03 14.67 -13.67
N GLU A 304 8.39 13.64 -13.14
CA GLU A 304 8.34 13.44 -11.70
C GLU A 304 8.10 12.00 -11.30
N SER A 305 8.60 11.64 -10.13
CA SER A 305 8.42 10.33 -9.53
C SER A 305 8.09 10.44 -8.04
N VAL A 306 7.33 9.48 -7.54
CA VAL A 306 7.12 9.28 -6.11
C VAL A 306 7.57 7.88 -5.75
N MET A 307 8.32 7.79 -4.65
CA MET A 307 8.83 6.54 -4.12
C MET A 307 8.59 6.45 -2.62
N ILE A 308 8.24 5.25 -2.14
CA ILE A 308 8.13 4.94 -0.71
C ILE A 308 9.05 3.77 -0.42
N SER A 309 9.87 3.93 0.62
CA SER A 309 10.81 2.91 1.07
C SER A 309 10.67 2.67 2.57
N ILE A 310 10.97 1.45 3.03
CA ILE A 310 10.89 1.06 4.44
C ILE A 310 12.24 0.53 4.88
N TYR A 311 12.71 0.96 6.06
CA TYR A 311 14.03 0.62 6.59
C TYR A 311 13.94 0.12 8.03
N ARG A 312 14.84 -0.80 8.39
CA ARG A 312 15.00 -1.25 9.77
C ARG A 312 15.61 -0.17 10.67
N ASP A 313 16.56 0.59 10.11
CA ASP A 313 17.35 1.55 10.85
C ASP A 313 17.76 2.74 9.97
N TYR A 314 18.33 3.75 10.61
CA TYR A 314 18.81 4.95 9.97
C TYR A 314 20.03 4.70 9.05
N GLU A 315 20.88 3.74 9.36
CA GLU A 315 22.07 3.44 8.53
C GLU A 315 21.68 2.85 7.18
N GLY A 316 20.69 1.96 7.15
CA GLY A 316 20.10 1.44 5.92
C GLY A 316 19.50 2.54 5.06
N TYR A 317 18.72 3.44 5.68
CA TYR A 317 18.18 4.63 5.00
C TYR A 317 19.27 5.52 4.43
N LYS A 318 20.29 5.89 5.24
CA LYS A 318 21.38 6.78 4.83
C LYS A 318 22.16 6.22 3.62
N ARG A 319 22.47 4.93 3.65
CA ARG A 319 23.16 4.23 2.57
C ARG A 319 22.36 4.28 1.26
N ASP A 320 21.08 3.93 1.30
CA ASP A 320 20.24 3.90 0.11
C ASP A 320 19.96 5.32 -0.40
N ARG A 321 19.71 6.30 0.49
CA ARG A 321 19.59 7.71 0.13
C ARG A 321 20.84 8.23 -0.60
N THR A 322 22.04 7.89 -0.12
CA THR A 322 23.27 8.29 -0.77
C THR A 322 23.38 7.77 -2.20
N LYS A 323 23.04 6.48 -2.43
CA LYS A 323 23.03 5.87 -3.76
C LYS A 323 22.02 6.55 -4.70
N ILE A 324 20.80 6.79 -4.23
CA ILE A 324 19.75 7.46 -5.00
C ILE A 324 20.22 8.87 -5.40
N MET A 325 20.73 9.65 -4.44
CA MET A 325 21.21 11.01 -4.69
C MET A 325 22.41 11.04 -5.64
N GLN A 326 23.31 10.06 -5.54
CA GLN A 326 24.44 9.90 -6.44
C GLN A 326 23.95 9.62 -7.86
N SER A 327 23.07 8.64 -8.06
CA SER A 327 22.50 8.31 -9.37
C SER A 327 21.79 9.52 -10.01
N LEU A 328 20.97 10.25 -9.26
CA LEU A 328 20.28 11.43 -9.75
C LEU A 328 21.23 12.55 -10.20
N LYS A 329 22.34 12.78 -9.47
CA LYS A 329 23.31 13.84 -9.75
C LYS A 329 24.30 13.47 -10.84
N GLU A 330 24.82 12.25 -10.86
CA GLU A 330 25.74 11.77 -11.89
C GLU A 330 25.11 11.77 -13.28
N ASN A 331 23.83 11.39 -13.35
CA ASN A 331 23.06 11.41 -14.59
C ASN A 331 22.47 12.80 -14.92
N GLN A 332 22.66 13.79 -14.06
CA GLN A 332 22.12 15.15 -14.24
C GLN A 332 20.57 15.17 -14.42
N TRP A 333 19.87 14.24 -13.79
CA TRP A 333 18.41 14.13 -13.90
C TRP A 333 17.64 15.14 -13.07
N ILE A 334 18.29 15.82 -12.12
CA ILE A 334 17.66 16.79 -11.23
C ILE A 334 18.39 18.13 -11.23
N ALA A 335 17.65 19.24 -11.21
CA ALA A 335 18.19 20.59 -11.02
C ALA A 335 18.19 21.01 -9.53
N LYS A 336 17.33 20.42 -8.71
CA LYS A 336 17.24 20.62 -7.25
C LYS A 336 17.11 19.29 -6.54
N ASP A 337 17.50 19.24 -5.28
CA ASP A 337 17.37 18.03 -4.48
C ASP A 337 15.89 17.61 -4.33
N PRO A 338 15.61 16.30 -4.35
CA PRO A 338 14.26 15.76 -4.10
C PRO A 338 13.71 16.17 -2.75
N MET A 339 12.39 16.27 -2.66
CA MET A 339 11.70 16.36 -1.38
C MET A 339 11.70 14.98 -0.73
N ILE A 340 12.26 14.87 0.47
CA ILE A 340 12.40 13.64 1.23
C ILE A 340 11.77 13.81 2.61
N ARG A 341 10.89 12.88 3.00
CA ARG A 341 10.22 12.89 4.29
C ARG A 341 10.35 11.51 4.95
N SER A 342 10.88 11.47 6.15
CA SER A 342 10.95 10.26 6.97
C SER A 342 9.84 10.26 8.01
N TYR A 343 9.25 9.10 8.26
CA TYR A 343 8.20 8.84 9.24
C TYR A 343 8.64 7.68 10.14
N GLY A 344 8.49 7.83 11.43
CA GLY A 344 8.73 6.74 12.37
C GLY A 344 7.56 5.75 12.37
N LEU A 345 7.77 4.50 11.99
CA LEU A 345 6.71 3.48 11.94
C LEU A 345 5.99 3.28 13.28
N ASN A 346 6.70 3.52 14.39
CA ASN A 346 6.16 3.41 15.76
C ASN A 346 5.40 4.66 16.21
N THR A 347 5.61 5.81 15.57
CA THR A 347 5.11 7.13 16.00
C THR A 347 4.10 7.73 15.05
N MET A 348 4.16 7.38 13.76
CA MET A 348 3.19 7.85 12.79
C MET A 348 1.78 7.31 13.07
N ALA A 349 0.79 8.13 12.76
CA ALA A 349 -0.61 7.74 12.81
C ALA A 349 -1.09 7.27 11.44
N PHE A 350 -1.75 6.12 11.39
CA PHE A 350 -2.51 5.68 10.22
C PHE A 350 -3.91 6.28 10.30
N ILE A 351 -4.27 7.11 9.32
CA ILE A 351 -5.60 7.70 9.17
C ILE A 351 -6.46 6.77 8.30
N LYS A 352 -5.89 6.31 7.17
CA LYS A 352 -6.43 5.20 6.38
C LYS A 352 -5.33 4.19 6.10
N ASP A 353 -5.62 2.91 6.32
CA ASP A 353 -4.65 1.85 6.20
C ASP A 353 -5.11 0.80 5.17
N PHE A 354 -4.76 1.05 3.90
CA PHE A 354 -5.12 0.23 2.73
C PHE A 354 -6.62 -0.07 2.62
N LYS A 355 -7.46 0.95 2.81
CA LYS A 355 -8.92 0.86 2.68
C LYS A 355 -9.35 0.99 1.22
N PHE A 356 -9.27 -0.09 0.44
CA PHE A 356 -9.67 -0.09 -0.97
C PHE A 356 -11.17 -0.27 -1.20
N ALA A 357 -11.89 -0.81 -0.23
CA ALA A 357 -13.31 -1.15 -0.39
C ALA A 357 -14.20 0.06 -0.75
N PRO A 358 -14.05 1.25 -0.15
CA PRO A 358 -14.90 2.39 -0.49
C PRO A 358 -14.78 2.80 -1.96
N ILE A 359 -13.56 2.99 -2.46
CA ILE A 359 -13.36 3.36 -3.86
C ILE A 359 -13.78 2.26 -4.83
N ALA A 360 -13.51 1.00 -4.52
CA ALA A 360 -13.97 -0.13 -5.33
C ALA A 360 -15.49 -0.15 -5.44
N SER A 361 -16.21 0.03 -4.32
CA SER A 361 -17.68 0.07 -4.30
C SER A 361 -18.23 1.24 -5.10
N LYS A 362 -17.62 2.41 -4.96
CA LYS A 362 -18.01 3.61 -5.72
C LYS A 362 -17.84 3.41 -7.24
N ILE A 363 -16.73 2.81 -7.66
CA ILE A 363 -16.44 2.59 -9.07
C ILE A 363 -17.36 1.54 -9.70
N VAL A 364 -17.60 0.41 -9.01
CA VAL A 364 -18.49 -0.65 -9.56
C VAL A 364 -19.98 -0.40 -9.29
N GLY A 365 -20.33 0.60 -8.51
CA GLY A 365 -21.73 0.92 -8.17
C GLY A 365 -22.35 -0.10 -7.24
N CYS A 366 -21.70 -0.36 -6.09
CA CYS A 366 -22.12 -1.36 -5.09
C CYS A 366 -22.41 -0.72 -3.73
N ASP A 367 -23.20 0.35 -3.68
CA ASP A 367 -23.42 1.16 -2.47
C ASP A 367 -24.20 0.42 -1.35
N PHE A 368 -25.04 -0.53 -1.72
CA PHE A 368 -25.95 -1.18 -0.76
C PHE A 368 -25.25 -2.07 0.27
N TRP A 369 -24.22 -2.84 -0.18
CA TRP A 369 -23.57 -3.82 0.67
C TRP A 369 -22.53 -3.22 1.61
N VAL A 370 -21.82 -2.19 1.18
CA VAL A 370 -20.86 -1.49 2.04
C VAL A 370 -21.55 -0.86 3.24
N LYS A 371 -22.73 -0.24 3.05
CA LYS A 371 -23.52 0.34 4.12
C LYS A 371 -24.04 -0.72 5.12
N LYS A 372 -24.50 -1.88 4.63
CA LYS A 372 -25.02 -2.95 5.47
C LYS A 372 -23.95 -3.67 6.30
N LEU A 373 -22.75 -3.85 5.76
CA LEU A 373 -21.64 -4.54 6.42
C LEU A 373 -20.85 -3.63 7.37
N LEU A 374 -20.86 -2.31 7.13
CA LEU A 374 -20.23 -1.33 8.01
C LEU A 374 -21.14 -0.86 9.16
N ASN A 375 -22.38 -1.38 9.27
CA ASN A 375 -23.39 -0.92 10.25
C ASN A 375 -23.60 0.61 10.25
N ILE A 376 -23.53 1.24 9.08
CA ILE A 376 -23.80 2.67 8.86
C ILE A 376 -25.19 2.86 8.27
#